data_0abdbef873958a744bb719e83405a2d1
#
_entry.id   0abdbef873958a744bb719e83405a2d1
#
_cell.length_a   1.000
_cell.length_b   1.000
_cell.length_c   1.000
_cell.angle_alpha   90.00
_cell.angle_beta   90.00
_cell.angle_gamma   90.00
#
_symmetry.space_group_name_H-M   'P 1'
#
loop_
_entity.id
_entity.type
_entity.pdbx_description
1 polymer ?
#
loop_
_entity_poly.entity_id
_entity_poly.type
_entity_poly.pdbx_seq_one_letter_code
_entity_poly.pdbx_strand_id
1 'polypeptide(L)' 'MIKILNTINTRLIPISVLHDVKSRISDWLASGGKETDPYIQRQIDYLKAVEKAALDEKNIV' A
#
# COMPACT_ATOMS: atom_id res chain seq x y z
N MET A 1 -4.66 -1.57 -11.59
CA MET A 1 -4.56 -1.35 -10.13
C MET A 1 -3.35 -2.05 -9.51
N ILE A 2 -3.19 -3.31 -9.78
CA ILE A 2 -2.08 -4.08 -9.18
C ILE A 2 -0.71 -3.51 -9.55
N LYS A 3 -0.58 -2.90 -10.72
CA LYS A 3 0.66 -2.26 -11.15
C LYS A 3 1.12 -1.15 -10.21
N ILE A 4 0.20 -0.47 -9.54
CA ILE A 4 0.54 0.57 -8.56
C ILE A 4 1.31 -0.03 -7.40
N LEU A 5 0.92 -1.22 -6.95
CA LEU A 5 1.58 -1.91 -5.84
C LEU A 5 2.97 -2.44 -6.21
N ASN A 6 3.25 -2.59 -7.50
CA ASN A 6 4.57 -3.05 -7.96
C ASN A 6 5.67 -2.01 -7.74
N THR A 7 5.32 -0.77 -7.48
CA THR A 7 6.29 0.29 -7.18
C THR A 7 6.76 0.23 -5.73
N ILE A 8 6.15 -0.60 -4.91
CA ILE A 8 6.43 -0.73 -3.49
C ILE A 8 7.10 -2.07 -3.23
N ASN A 9 8.15 -2.06 -2.41
CA ASN A 9 8.80 -3.30 -2.03
C ASN A 9 7.96 -4.04 -1.00
N THR A 10 7.10 -4.93 -1.46
CA THR A 10 6.16 -5.66 -0.60
C THR A 10 6.85 -6.59 0.39
N ARG A 11 8.12 -6.90 0.19
CA ARG A 11 8.90 -7.72 1.14
C ARG A 11 9.11 -7.01 2.47
N LEU A 12 9.05 -5.68 2.47
CA LEU A 12 9.23 -4.86 3.66
C LEU A 12 7.92 -4.57 4.38
N ILE A 13 6.80 -5.00 3.82
CA ILE A 13 5.48 -4.73 4.36
C ILE A 13 4.92 -6.01 4.98
N PRO A 14 4.47 -5.97 6.25
CA PRO A 14 3.82 -7.13 6.85
C PRO A 14 2.65 -7.60 5.99
N ILE A 15 2.53 -8.90 5.83
CA ILE A 15 1.52 -9.46 4.92
C ILE A 15 0.09 -9.10 5.34
N SER A 16 -0.15 -8.98 6.64
CA SER A 16 -1.46 -8.56 7.14
C SER A 16 -1.83 -7.14 6.72
N VAL A 17 -0.85 -6.23 6.73
CA VAL A 17 -1.04 -4.86 6.27
C VAL A 17 -1.31 -4.83 4.77
N LEU A 18 -0.54 -5.59 4.01
CA LEU A 18 -0.71 -5.66 2.56
C LEU A 18 -2.08 -6.20 2.17
N HIS A 19 -2.53 -7.27 2.84
CA HIS A 19 -3.85 -7.84 2.61
C HIS A 19 -4.96 -6.85 2.94
N ASP A 20 -4.83 -6.15 4.05
CA ASP A 20 -5.82 -5.17 4.47
C ASP A 20 -5.96 -4.04 3.45
N VAL A 21 -4.85 -3.50 2.98
CA VAL A 21 -4.86 -2.44 1.98
C VAL A 21 -5.42 -2.94 0.65
N LYS A 22 -5.01 -4.12 0.21
CA LYS A 22 -5.55 -4.71 -1.03
C LYS A 22 -7.06 -4.89 -0.95
N SER A 23 -7.57 -5.37 0.18
CA SER A 23 -9.00 -5.53 0.41
C SER A 23 -9.74 -4.20 0.30
N ARG A 24 -9.20 -3.16 0.92
CA ARG A 24 -9.81 -1.83 0.88
C ARG A 24 -9.86 -1.27 -0.52
N ILE A 25 -8.77 -1.41 -1.26
CA ILE A 25 -8.71 -0.94 -2.65
C ILE A 25 -9.70 -1.71 -3.51
N SER A 26 -9.76 -3.03 -3.37
CA SER A 26 -10.69 -3.87 -4.12
C SER A 26 -12.14 -3.49 -3.84
N ASP A 27 -12.48 -3.28 -2.58
CA ASP A 27 -13.84 -2.88 -2.18
C ASP A 27 -14.20 -1.52 -2.77
N TRP A 28 -13.26 -0.58 -2.74
CA TRP A 28 -13.47 0.75 -3.30
C TRP A 28 -13.76 0.69 -4.80
N LEU A 29 -12.96 -0.07 -5.53
CA LEU A 29 -13.14 -0.21 -6.98
C LEU A 29 -14.43 -0.96 -7.31
N ALA A 30 -14.77 -1.98 -6.52
CA ALA A 30 -16.01 -2.73 -6.71
C ALA A 30 -17.26 -1.87 -6.47
N SER A 31 -17.16 -0.86 -5.60
CA SER A 31 -18.27 0.05 -5.32
C SER A 31 -18.35 1.22 -6.30
N GLY A 32 -17.52 1.25 -7.35
CA GLY A 32 -17.56 2.30 -8.36
C GLY A 32 -16.47 3.37 -8.20
N GLY A 33 -15.57 3.22 -7.25
CA GLY A 33 -14.45 4.14 -7.08
C GLY A 33 -13.44 4.01 -8.21
N LYS A 34 -12.62 5.02 -8.38
CA LYS A 34 -11.58 5.06 -9.42
C LYS A 34 -10.20 4.97 -8.82
N GLU A 35 -9.25 4.41 -9.59
CA GLU A 35 -7.86 4.29 -9.18
C GLU A 35 -7.21 5.65 -8.90
N THR A 36 -7.71 6.70 -9.52
CA THR A 36 -7.18 8.06 -9.37
C THR A 36 -7.77 8.81 -8.19
N ASP A 37 -8.72 8.21 -7.47
CA ASP A 37 -9.35 8.88 -6.32
C ASP A 37 -8.35 9.09 -5.19
N PRO A 38 -8.51 10.19 -4.41
CA PRO A 38 -7.64 10.45 -3.26
C PRO A 38 -7.62 9.31 -2.23
N TYR A 39 -8.71 8.57 -2.12
CA TYR A 39 -8.78 7.41 -1.22
C TYR A 39 -7.70 6.38 -1.58
N ILE A 40 -7.54 6.08 -2.87
CA ILE A 40 -6.52 5.14 -3.34
C ILE A 40 -5.12 5.69 -3.05
N GLN A 41 -4.89 6.97 -3.31
CA GLN A 41 -3.60 7.59 -3.04
C GLN A 41 -3.23 7.49 -1.55
N ARG A 42 -4.19 7.66 -0.66
CA ARG A 42 -3.96 7.53 0.79
C ARG A 42 -3.52 6.12 1.16
N GLN A 43 -4.11 5.10 0.53
CA GLN A 43 -3.70 3.71 0.79
C GLN A 43 -2.27 3.48 0.32
N ILE A 44 -1.90 4.01 -0.84
CA ILE A 44 -0.55 3.89 -1.36
C ILE A 44 0.45 4.65 -0.46
N ASP A 45 0.10 5.85 -0.03
CA ASP A 45 0.95 6.63 0.87
C ASP A 45 1.18 5.91 2.19
N TYR A 46 0.17 5.23 2.71
CA TYR A 46 0.28 4.42 3.91
C TYR A 46 1.29 3.28 3.71
N LEU A 47 1.19 2.57 2.59
CA LEU A 47 2.14 1.50 2.28
C LEU A 47 3.56 2.01 2.15
N LYS A 48 3.74 3.17 1.51
CA LYS A 48 5.06 3.78 1.38
C LYS A 48 5.64 4.17 2.73
N ALA A 49 4.80 4.65 3.63
CA ALA A 49 5.24 5.00 4.98
C ALA A 49 5.70 3.76 5.75
N VAL A 50 4.97 2.65 5.62
CA VAL A 50 5.35 1.38 6.24
C VAL A 50 6.67 0.88 5.67
N GLU A 51 6.83 0.93 4.34
CA GLU A 51 8.08 0.54 3.69
C GLU A 51 9.26 1.38 4.18
N LYS A 52 9.08 2.68 4.23
CA LYS A 52 10.12 3.60 4.70
C LYS A 52 10.52 3.30 6.14
N ALA A 53 9.56 3.05 7.00
CA ALA A 53 9.84 2.71 8.39
C ALA A 53 10.65 1.43 8.50
N ALA A 54 10.34 0.43 7.68
CA ALA A 54 11.08 -0.82 7.65
C ALA A 54 12.51 -0.62 7.17
N LEU A 55 12.71 0.23 6.15
CA LEU A 55 14.03 0.56 5.64
C LEU A 55 14.85 1.32 6.68
N ASP A 56 14.24 2.27 7.38
CA ASP A 56 14.92 3.04 8.42
C ASP A 56 15.36 2.14 9.57
N GLU A 57 14.54 1.17 9.95
CA GLU A 57 14.93 0.19 10.96
C GLU A 57 16.17 -0.61 10.56
N LYS A 58 16.24 -1.02 9.29
CA LYS A 58 17.39 -1.76 8.79
C LYS A 58 18.66 -0.92 8.74
N ASN A 59 18.53 0.38 8.63
CA ASN A 59 19.65 1.30 8.51
C ASN A 59 20.16 1.82 9.85
N ILE A 60 19.48 1.49 10.94
CA ILE A 60 19.87 1.90 12.30
C ILE A 60 20.82 0.85 12.93
N VAL A 61 21.76 0.40 12.24
CA VAL A 61 22.69 -0.60 12.82
C VAL A 61 23.99 0.07 13.23
#